data_381b1e99aba67c3659e29bb8be645d8e
#
_entry.id   381b1e99aba67c3659e29bb8be645d8e
#
_cell.length_a   1.000
_cell.length_b   1.000
_cell.length_c   1.000
_cell.angle_alpha   90.00
_cell.angle_beta   90.00
_cell.angle_gamma   90.00
#
_symmetry.space_group_name_H-M   'P 1'
#
loop_
_entity.id
_entity.type
_entity.pdbx_description
1 polymer ?
#
loop_
_entity_poly.entity_id
_entity_poly.type
_entity_poly.pdbx_seq_one_letter_code
_entity_poly.pdbx_strand_id
1 'polypeptide(L)'
;MTPSLTPGRERWLLLTLAGVQFTNIVDFMIMMPLGPQLTQVFGLTAAQFGLLVSSYNLAAGLSGFLAAFYIDRFDRRRLLLALYALFGLATLACGLAPTFASLMAARVAAGVFGGVLGTLVQTIVGDVVPFERRGRAMAVVMTAFSVATVAGVPAGLFLAAHWNWHVPFVALFGVCVGLLWGAWMVLPAMNEHLHTHAGSAWGRVKDVVTQPDHWRAFGFSVLLMVAGFVVIPYITLYTTSFHKVGEGGLSLEQVPTIYLAGGLATLFTARFIGRWVDHAGKVPVFRRMALVTTVPLMLMTQVAPLGIWFILPVSTLFFVCMSGRMIPGMAILTSTCEPRLRGTFMALNGSVQALAMGMAAWAGGLLITQDAQGRVLNYGYNAALAVCASLLAIWMVGQLRLVDAQHKTAGGPVRMVD
;
A
#
# COMPACT_ATOMS: atom_id res chain seq x y z
N MET A 1 -15.71 30.40 -4.36
CA MET A 1 -14.36 30.52 -3.75
C MET A 1 -14.47 29.97 -2.34
N THR A 2 -13.91 28.78 -2.10
CA THR A 2 -13.79 28.24 -0.74
C THR A 2 -13.08 29.28 0.12
N PRO A 3 -13.60 29.66 1.30
CA PRO A 3 -12.89 30.58 2.18
C PRO A 3 -11.51 29.97 2.47
N SER A 4 -10.46 30.72 2.16
CA SER A 4 -9.06 30.28 2.40
C SER A 4 -8.95 29.93 3.89
N LEU A 5 -8.69 28.66 4.16
CA LEU A 5 -8.48 28.20 5.52
C LEU A 5 -7.31 28.97 6.14
N THR A 6 -7.42 29.36 7.39
CA THR A 6 -6.28 29.91 8.12
C THR A 6 -5.15 28.86 8.13
N PRO A 7 -3.87 29.27 8.09
CA PRO A 7 -2.74 28.34 8.05
C PRO A 7 -2.74 27.28 9.17
N GLY A 8 -3.23 27.67 10.35
CA GLY A 8 -3.39 26.73 11.47
C GLY A 8 -4.45 25.67 11.20
N ARG A 9 -5.60 26.07 10.65
CA ARG A 9 -6.70 25.13 10.34
C ARG A 9 -6.35 24.20 9.17
N GLU A 10 -5.62 24.71 8.17
CA GLU A 10 -5.09 23.88 7.07
C GLU A 10 -4.12 22.80 7.61
N ARG A 11 -3.21 23.18 8.53
CA ARG A 11 -2.28 22.23 9.15
C ARG A 11 -3.01 21.11 9.91
N TRP A 12 -4.00 21.44 10.73
CA TRP A 12 -4.79 20.45 11.47
C TRP A 12 -5.58 19.54 10.53
N LEU A 13 -6.14 20.09 9.45
CA LEU A 13 -6.81 19.30 8.42
C LEU A 13 -5.85 18.28 7.78
N LEU A 14 -4.67 18.71 7.35
CA LEU A 14 -3.68 17.82 6.74
C LEU A 14 -3.19 16.74 7.71
N LEU A 15 -2.97 17.07 8.99
CA LEU A 15 -2.59 16.10 10.01
C LEU A 15 -3.70 15.08 10.28
N THR A 16 -4.95 15.52 10.30
CA THR A 16 -6.11 14.62 10.44
C THR A 16 -6.23 13.67 9.24
N LEU A 17 -6.10 14.18 8.02
CA LEU A 17 -6.12 13.36 6.81
C LEU A 17 -4.94 12.38 6.76
N ALA A 18 -3.76 12.81 7.20
CA ALA A 18 -2.60 11.93 7.37
C ALA A 18 -2.87 10.84 8.42
N GLY A 19 -3.55 11.18 9.53
CA GLY A 19 -3.97 10.22 10.55
C GLY A 19 -4.97 9.19 10.01
N VAL A 20 -5.97 9.60 9.23
CA VAL A 20 -6.90 8.69 8.54
C VAL A 20 -6.14 7.74 7.63
N GLN A 21 -5.20 8.26 6.84
CA GLN A 21 -4.38 7.43 5.96
C GLN A 21 -3.46 6.49 6.74
N PHE A 22 -2.89 6.95 7.86
CA PHE A 22 -2.06 6.14 8.75
C PHE A 22 -2.82 4.93 9.28
N THR A 23 -4.02 5.12 9.85
CA THR A 23 -4.82 4.01 10.40
C THR A 23 -5.23 3.01 9.32
N ASN A 24 -5.57 3.49 8.11
CA ASN A 24 -5.90 2.63 6.98
C ASN A 24 -4.69 1.77 6.55
N ILE A 25 -3.50 2.35 6.50
CA ILE A 25 -2.26 1.63 6.14
C ILE A 25 -1.88 0.62 7.22
N VAL A 26 -1.96 1.00 8.51
CA VAL A 26 -1.65 0.09 9.63
C VAL A 26 -2.61 -1.10 9.65
N ASP A 27 -3.92 -0.88 9.51
CA ASP A 27 -4.93 -1.94 9.46
C ASP A 27 -4.65 -2.95 8.35
N PHE A 28 -4.29 -2.46 7.17
CA PHE A 28 -3.93 -3.29 6.04
C PHE A 28 -2.64 -4.09 6.30
N MET A 29 -1.59 -3.42 6.78
CA MET A 29 -0.25 -4.01 6.87
C MET A 29 -0.11 -4.98 8.05
N ILE A 30 -0.79 -4.73 9.17
CA ILE A 30 -0.59 -5.49 10.42
C ILE A 30 -1.05 -6.94 10.30
N MET A 31 -2.00 -7.22 9.42
CA MET A 31 -2.53 -8.57 9.19
C MET A 31 -1.45 -9.55 8.76
N MET A 32 -0.48 -9.10 7.92
CA MET A 32 0.55 -9.98 7.37
C MET A 32 1.49 -10.53 8.45
N PRO A 33 2.11 -9.70 9.30
CA PRO A 33 2.99 -10.21 10.36
C PRO A 33 2.26 -10.91 11.51
N LEU A 34 0.93 -10.77 11.64
CA LEU A 34 0.12 -11.55 12.58
C LEU A 34 -0.16 -12.98 12.10
N GLY A 35 0.25 -13.35 10.88
CA GLY A 35 0.05 -14.67 10.29
C GLY A 35 0.32 -15.84 11.22
N PRO A 36 1.45 -15.93 11.93
CA PRO A 36 1.76 -17.05 12.83
C PRO A 36 0.75 -17.22 13.98
N GLN A 37 0.26 -16.11 14.56
CA GLN A 37 -0.75 -16.17 15.63
C GLN A 37 -2.11 -16.59 15.08
N LEU A 38 -2.53 -15.99 13.96
CA LEU A 38 -3.82 -16.29 13.33
C LEU A 38 -3.91 -17.73 12.81
N THR A 39 -2.84 -18.23 12.17
CA THR A 39 -2.79 -19.62 11.71
C THR A 39 -2.84 -20.59 12.87
N GLN A 40 -2.25 -20.26 14.01
CA GLN A 40 -2.31 -21.10 15.20
C GLN A 40 -3.69 -21.07 15.87
N VAL A 41 -4.28 -19.87 16.04
CA VAL A 41 -5.58 -19.73 16.74
C VAL A 41 -6.73 -20.34 15.95
N PHE A 42 -6.76 -20.16 14.65
CA PHE A 42 -7.86 -20.63 13.79
C PHE A 42 -7.53 -21.93 13.02
N GLY A 43 -6.36 -22.52 13.21
CA GLY A 43 -5.94 -23.73 12.49
C GLY A 43 -5.84 -23.53 10.98
N LEU A 44 -5.40 -22.36 10.51
CA LEU A 44 -5.42 -22.00 9.09
C LEU A 44 -4.28 -22.64 8.31
N THR A 45 -4.57 -23.08 7.10
CA THR A 45 -3.56 -23.37 6.09
C THR A 45 -2.98 -22.06 5.54
N ALA A 46 -1.79 -22.12 4.90
CA ALA A 46 -1.19 -20.95 4.24
C ALA A 46 -2.13 -20.37 3.15
N ALA A 47 -2.87 -21.20 2.44
CA ALA A 47 -3.86 -20.78 1.45
C ALA A 47 -5.01 -19.98 2.06
N GLN A 48 -5.55 -20.45 3.21
CA GLN A 48 -6.60 -19.74 3.94
C GLN A 48 -6.09 -18.40 4.51
N PHE A 49 -4.87 -18.37 5.02
CA PHE A 49 -4.24 -17.12 5.45
C PHE A 49 -4.05 -16.16 4.27
N GLY A 50 -3.58 -16.66 3.13
CA GLY A 50 -3.49 -15.88 1.89
C GLY A 50 -4.84 -15.32 1.45
N LEU A 51 -5.92 -16.10 1.55
CA LEU A 51 -7.28 -15.65 1.27
C LEU A 51 -7.73 -14.56 2.25
N LEU A 52 -7.37 -14.65 3.53
CA LEU A 52 -7.66 -13.64 4.54
C LEU A 52 -6.97 -12.30 4.22
N VAL A 53 -5.68 -12.33 3.85
CA VAL A 53 -4.94 -11.12 3.44
C VAL A 53 -5.49 -10.54 2.13
N SER A 54 -5.85 -11.41 1.19
CA SER A 54 -6.37 -11.00 -0.11
C SER A 54 -7.76 -10.40 -0.04
N SER A 55 -8.60 -10.84 0.88
CA SER A 55 -10.00 -10.40 1.01
C SER A 55 -10.14 -8.88 1.18
N TYR A 56 -9.28 -8.29 2.01
CA TYR A 56 -9.22 -6.83 2.16
C TYR A 56 -8.84 -6.14 0.85
N ASN A 57 -7.79 -6.60 0.19
CA ASN A 57 -7.28 -5.96 -1.04
C ASN A 57 -8.27 -6.09 -2.20
N LEU A 58 -8.90 -7.24 -2.37
CA LEU A 58 -9.91 -7.46 -3.41
C LEU A 58 -11.12 -6.57 -3.17
N ALA A 59 -11.61 -6.52 -1.93
CA ALA A 59 -12.71 -5.63 -1.55
C ALA A 59 -12.34 -4.15 -1.75
N ALA A 60 -11.12 -3.74 -1.35
CA ALA A 60 -10.63 -2.38 -1.52
C ALA A 60 -10.47 -2.00 -3.00
N GLY A 61 -9.98 -2.90 -3.83
CA GLY A 61 -9.84 -2.66 -5.27
C GLY A 61 -11.19 -2.50 -5.96
N LEU A 62 -12.16 -3.36 -5.64
CA LEU A 62 -13.52 -3.26 -6.19
C LEU A 62 -14.25 -2.00 -5.71
N SER A 63 -14.20 -1.71 -4.41
CA SER A 63 -14.85 -0.53 -3.85
C SER A 63 -14.22 0.77 -4.34
N GLY A 64 -12.89 0.83 -4.46
CA GLY A 64 -12.16 1.97 -5.03
C GLY A 64 -12.51 2.21 -6.49
N PHE A 65 -12.66 1.16 -7.31
CA PHE A 65 -13.14 1.26 -8.67
C PHE A 65 -14.57 1.80 -8.74
N LEU A 66 -15.48 1.25 -7.92
CA LEU A 66 -16.86 1.71 -7.87
C LEU A 66 -16.97 3.15 -7.35
N ALA A 67 -16.11 3.56 -6.42
CA ALA A 67 -16.08 4.91 -5.89
C ALA A 67 -15.91 5.99 -6.96
N ALA A 68 -15.18 5.70 -8.03
CA ALA A 68 -14.99 6.62 -9.15
C ALA A 68 -16.32 7.10 -9.81
N PHE A 69 -17.42 6.35 -9.63
CA PHE A 69 -18.72 6.67 -10.21
C PHE A 69 -19.67 7.41 -9.26
N TYR A 70 -19.45 7.34 -7.95
CA TYR A 70 -20.39 7.94 -6.99
C TYR A 70 -19.78 8.96 -6.03
N ILE A 71 -18.45 8.97 -5.86
CA ILE A 71 -17.77 9.81 -4.86
C ILE A 71 -18.09 11.32 -5.04
N ASP A 72 -18.26 11.76 -6.28
CA ASP A 72 -18.58 13.16 -6.62
C ASP A 72 -20.06 13.53 -6.41
N ARG A 73 -20.93 12.58 -6.02
CA ARG A 73 -22.35 12.83 -5.76
C ARG A 73 -22.66 13.18 -4.31
N PHE A 74 -21.68 13.03 -3.42
CA PHE A 74 -21.87 13.23 -1.98
C PHE A 74 -20.99 14.36 -1.47
N ASP A 75 -21.46 15.05 -0.42
CA ASP A 75 -20.63 15.95 0.38
C ASP A 75 -19.42 15.20 0.92
N ARG A 76 -18.21 15.65 0.57
CA ARG A 76 -16.96 14.93 0.86
C ARG A 76 -16.68 14.79 2.35
N ARG A 77 -17.08 15.79 3.16
CA ARG A 77 -16.98 15.74 4.62
C ARG A 77 -17.86 14.63 5.18
N ARG A 78 -19.14 14.60 4.80
CA ARG A 78 -20.08 13.58 5.28
C ARG A 78 -19.66 12.20 4.84
N LEU A 79 -19.23 12.06 3.60
CA LEU A 79 -18.77 10.80 3.05
C LEU A 79 -17.52 10.28 3.78
N LEU A 80 -16.51 11.16 4.04
CA LEU A 80 -15.32 10.78 4.79
C LEU A 80 -15.67 10.32 6.21
N LEU A 81 -16.47 11.09 6.93
CA LEU A 81 -16.84 10.76 8.31
C LEU A 81 -17.61 9.44 8.38
N ALA A 82 -18.57 9.20 7.47
CA ALA A 82 -19.34 7.96 7.41
C ALA A 82 -18.46 6.75 7.07
N LEU A 83 -17.66 6.83 6.00
CA LEU A 83 -16.77 5.73 5.60
C LEU A 83 -15.70 5.45 6.64
N TYR A 84 -15.16 6.49 7.28
CA TYR A 84 -14.15 6.32 8.31
C TYR A 84 -14.72 5.74 9.61
N ALA A 85 -15.93 6.11 10.00
CA ALA A 85 -16.63 5.47 11.12
C ALA A 85 -16.90 3.98 10.84
N LEU A 86 -17.39 3.65 9.64
CA LEU A 86 -17.63 2.26 9.23
C LEU A 86 -16.33 1.45 9.12
N PHE A 87 -15.25 2.06 8.64
CA PHE A 87 -13.91 1.47 8.64
C PHE A 87 -13.43 1.17 10.07
N GLY A 88 -13.56 2.12 11.00
CA GLY A 88 -13.21 1.91 12.40
C GLY A 88 -14.01 0.77 13.04
N LEU A 89 -15.33 0.72 12.79
CA LEU A 89 -16.18 -0.38 13.28
C LEU A 89 -15.77 -1.74 12.67
N ALA A 90 -15.41 -1.78 11.38
CA ALA A 90 -14.92 -2.99 10.74
C ALA A 90 -13.55 -3.43 11.33
N THR A 91 -12.66 -2.48 11.62
CA THR A 91 -11.40 -2.73 12.34
C THR A 91 -11.64 -3.30 13.74
N LEU A 92 -12.60 -2.74 14.50
CA LEU A 92 -13.01 -3.29 15.80
C LEU A 92 -13.57 -4.71 15.64
N ALA A 93 -14.43 -4.94 14.64
CA ALA A 93 -14.97 -6.27 14.35
C ALA A 93 -13.87 -7.29 14.02
N CYS A 94 -12.77 -6.88 13.34
CA CYS A 94 -11.59 -7.73 13.19
C CYS A 94 -11.00 -8.10 14.56
N GLY A 95 -10.85 -7.14 15.46
CA GLY A 95 -10.32 -7.36 16.80
C GLY A 95 -11.25 -8.18 17.72
N LEU A 96 -12.53 -8.27 17.42
CA LEU A 96 -13.51 -9.02 18.22
C LEU A 96 -13.95 -10.35 17.55
N ALA A 97 -13.36 -10.73 16.42
CA ALA A 97 -13.78 -11.86 15.63
C ALA A 97 -13.53 -13.21 16.36
N PRO A 98 -14.56 -14.01 16.68
CA PRO A 98 -14.40 -15.29 17.36
C PRO A 98 -14.07 -16.44 16.41
N THR A 99 -14.28 -16.27 15.11
CA THR A 99 -14.12 -17.32 14.09
C THR A 99 -13.40 -16.78 12.86
N PHE A 100 -12.81 -17.69 12.07
CA PHE A 100 -12.21 -17.32 10.79
C PHE A 100 -13.22 -16.64 9.84
N ALA A 101 -14.48 -17.15 9.79
CA ALA A 101 -15.51 -16.58 8.93
C ALA A 101 -15.87 -15.14 9.34
N SER A 102 -16.00 -14.86 10.65
CA SER A 102 -16.27 -13.51 11.16
C SER A 102 -15.09 -12.56 10.90
N LEU A 103 -13.86 -13.03 11.07
CA LEU A 103 -12.67 -12.26 10.73
C LEU A 103 -12.61 -11.95 9.23
N MET A 104 -12.91 -12.92 8.38
CA MET A 104 -12.97 -12.75 6.92
C MET A 104 -14.02 -11.71 6.54
N ALA A 105 -15.24 -11.79 7.09
CA ALA A 105 -16.30 -10.81 6.83
C ALA A 105 -15.89 -9.38 7.28
N ALA A 106 -15.27 -9.27 8.46
CA ALA A 106 -14.76 -8.01 8.97
C ALA A 106 -13.65 -7.43 8.07
N ARG A 107 -12.73 -8.27 7.54
CA ARG A 107 -11.68 -7.86 6.59
C ARG A 107 -12.25 -7.39 5.26
N VAL A 108 -13.28 -8.07 4.73
CA VAL A 108 -14.00 -7.60 3.52
C VAL A 108 -14.63 -6.23 3.78
N ALA A 109 -15.32 -6.05 4.91
CA ALA A 109 -15.93 -4.78 5.28
C ALA A 109 -14.88 -3.67 5.43
N ALA A 110 -13.78 -3.92 6.14
CA ALA A 110 -12.67 -2.98 6.28
C ALA A 110 -12.06 -2.60 4.92
N GLY A 111 -11.91 -3.57 3.99
CA GLY A 111 -11.46 -3.34 2.63
C GLY A 111 -12.42 -2.48 1.82
N VAL A 112 -13.74 -2.73 1.91
CA VAL A 112 -14.77 -1.93 1.20
C VAL A 112 -14.70 -0.47 1.63
N PHE A 113 -14.63 -0.19 2.91
CA PHE A 113 -14.59 1.19 3.42
C PHE A 113 -13.19 1.80 3.25
N GLY A 114 -12.13 1.06 3.57
CA GLY A 114 -10.74 1.49 3.48
C GLY A 114 -10.27 1.80 2.06
N GLY A 115 -10.73 1.04 1.07
CA GLY A 115 -10.35 1.24 -0.33
C GLY A 115 -10.78 2.58 -0.92
N VAL A 116 -11.87 3.16 -0.43
CA VAL A 116 -12.35 4.48 -0.84
C VAL A 116 -11.63 5.61 -0.10
N LEU A 117 -11.22 5.38 1.16
CA LEU A 117 -10.63 6.43 2.00
C LEU A 117 -9.38 7.06 1.40
N GLY A 118 -8.49 6.24 0.81
CA GLY A 118 -7.26 6.75 0.19
C GLY A 118 -7.53 7.75 -0.94
N THR A 119 -8.46 7.43 -1.82
CA THR A 119 -8.88 8.30 -2.92
C THR A 119 -9.58 9.56 -2.39
N LEU A 120 -10.46 9.40 -1.40
CA LEU A 120 -11.22 10.50 -0.83
C LEU A 120 -10.31 11.52 -0.11
N VAL A 121 -9.31 11.04 0.64
CA VAL A 121 -8.30 11.90 1.27
C VAL A 121 -7.54 12.73 0.23
N GLN A 122 -7.08 12.11 -0.86
CA GLN A 122 -6.38 12.82 -1.93
C GLN A 122 -7.28 13.86 -2.62
N THR A 123 -8.54 13.52 -2.82
CA THR A 123 -9.53 14.40 -3.42
C THR A 123 -9.78 15.63 -2.53
N ILE A 124 -9.95 15.43 -1.21
CA ILE A 124 -10.14 16.54 -0.26
C ILE A 124 -8.94 17.48 -0.26
N VAL A 125 -7.70 16.95 -0.28
CA VAL A 125 -6.49 17.79 -0.41
C VAL A 125 -6.53 18.59 -1.70
N GLY A 126 -6.96 17.98 -2.81
CA GLY A 126 -7.09 18.63 -4.12
C GLY A 126 -8.12 19.77 -4.13
N ASP A 127 -9.18 19.66 -3.34
CA ASP A 127 -10.26 20.67 -3.30
C ASP A 127 -9.95 21.84 -2.36
N VAL A 128 -9.32 21.55 -1.21
CA VAL A 128 -9.13 22.52 -0.13
C VAL A 128 -7.81 23.28 -0.28
N VAL A 129 -6.77 22.66 -0.86
CA VAL A 129 -5.43 23.28 -0.94
C VAL A 129 -5.21 23.90 -2.31
N PRO A 130 -4.79 25.20 -2.38
CA PRO A 130 -4.42 25.87 -3.63
C PRO A 130 -3.38 25.09 -4.43
N PHE A 131 -3.47 25.17 -5.77
CA PHE A 131 -2.66 24.38 -6.70
C PHE A 131 -1.15 24.46 -6.41
N GLU A 132 -0.65 25.66 -6.08
CA GLU A 132 0.77 25.96 -5.83
C GLU A 132 1.31 25.20 -4.61
N ARG A 133 0.45 24.85 -3.64
CA ARG A 133 0.82 24.19 -2.38
C ARG A 133 0.38 22.73 -2.29
N ARG A 134 -0.38 22.22 -3.27
CA ARG A 134 -0.90 20.83 -3.28
C ARG A 134 0.21 19.78 -3.15
N GLY A 135 1.30 19.96 -3.84
CA GLY A 135 2.43 19.04 -3.77
C GLY A 135 2.96 18.88 -2.34
N ARG A 136 3.10 19.99 -1.62
CA ARG A 136 3.54 19.99 -0.22
C ARG A 136 2.50 19.37 0.71
N ALA A 137 1.23 19.65 0.50
CA ALA A 137 0.14 19.06 1.28
C ALA A 137 0.03 17.54 1.06
N MET A 138 0.14 17.08 -0.18
CA MET A 138 0.18 15.65 -0.50
C MET A 138 1.39 14.95 0.13
N ALA A 139 2.55 15.60 0.15
CA ALA A 139 3.74 15.07 0.83
C ALA A 139 3.49 14.85 2.33
N VAL A 140 2.79 15.77 3.01
CA VAL A 140 2.40 15.59 4.42
C VAL A 140 1.51 14.37 4.59
N VAL A 141 0.49 14.19 3.76
CA VAL A 141 -0.40 13.02 3.83
C VAL A 141 0.36 11.72 3.52
N MET A 142 1.28 11.76 2.57
CA MET A 142 2.09 10.57 2.21
C MET A 142 3.09 10.17 3.29
N THR A 143 3.48 11.06 4.23
CA THR A 143 4.31 10.67 5.39
C THR A 143 3.61 9.63 6.27
N ALA A 144 2.28 9.55 6.21
CA ALA A 144 1.50 8.52 6.91
C ALA A 144 1.99 7.10 6.60
N PHE A 145 2.39 6.82 5.37
CA PHE A 145 2.94 5.51 4.99
C PHE A 145 4.25 5.20 5.75
N SER A 146 5.17 6.16 5.79
CA SER A 146 6.44 5.99 6.50
C SER A 146 6.23 5.84 8.00
N VAL A 147 5.33 6.61 8.60
CA VAL A 147 5.00 6.51 10.03
C VAL A 147 4.31 5.18 10.33
N ALA A 148 3.42 4.72 9.46
CA ALA A 148 2.75 3.43 9.61
C ALA A 148 3.76 2.26 9.60
N THR A 149 4.73 2.28 8.67
CA THR A 149 5.73 1.21 8.56
C THR A 149 6.76 1.23 9.67
N VAL A 150 7.21 2.42 10.12
CA VAL A 150 8.27 2.58 11.14
C VAL A 150 7.74 2.48 12.57
N ALA A 151 6.55 3.00 12.82
CA ALA A 151 5.96 3.04 14.16
C ALA A 151 4.68 2.23 14.29
N GLY A 152 3.74 2.35 13.36
CA GLY A 152 2.42 1.73 13.45
C GLY A 152 2.46 0.21 13.47
N VAL A 153 3.11 -0.40 12.49
CA VAL A 153 3.20 -1.88 12.40
C VAL A 153 4.04 -2.46 13.54
N PRO A 154 5.25 -1.96 13.85
CA PRO A 154 6.02 -2.46 15.02
C PRO A 154 5.29 -2.29 16.35
N ALA A 155 4.61 -1.16 16.59
CA ALA A 155 3.82 -0.96 17.80
C ALA A 155 2.66 -1.97 17.88
N GLY A 156 1.94 -2.18 16.81
CA GLY A 156 0.87 -3.19 16.77
C GLY A 156 1.39 -4.60 17.01
N LEU A 157 2.54 -4.95 16.43
CA LEU A 157 3.18 -6.25 16.68
C LEU A 157 3.67 -6.40 18.12
N PHE A 158 4.20 -5.33 18.71
CA PHE A 158 4.58 -5.32 20.13
C PHE A 158 3.35 -5.61 21.01
N LEU A 159 2.22 -4.96 20.73
CA LEU A 159 0.96 -5.22 21.42
C LEU A 159 0.51 -6.69 21.25
N ALA A 160 0.59 -7.21 20.03
CA ALA A 160 0.21 -8.60 19.74
C ALA A 160 1.12 -9.63 20.42
N ALA A 161 2.43 -9.34 20.52
CA ALA A 161 3.39 -10.23 21.15
C ALA A 161 3.23 -10.29 22.68
N HIS A 162 2.89 -9.17 23.33
CA HIS A 162 2.78 -9.09 24.80
C HIS A 162 1.39 -9.45 25.34
N TRP A 163 0.35 -9.29 24.53
CA TRP A 163 -1.03 -9.63 24.92
C TRP A 163 -1.61 -10.70 24.01
N ASN A 164 -2.20 -10.28 22.89
CA ASN A 164 -2.77 -11.17 21.89
C ASN A 164 -3.04 -10.41 20.58
N TRP A 165 -3.40 -11.13 19.53
CA TRP A 165 -3.65 -10.58 18.20
C TRP A 165 -4.88 -9.65 18.12
N HIS A 166 -5.79 -9.67 19.11
CA HIS A 166 -6.98 -8.80 19.17
C HIS A 166 -6.62 -7.35 19.51
N VAL A 167 -5.64 -7.18 20.43
CA VAL A 167 -5.29 -5.88 21.02
C VAL A 167 -4.87 -4.83 19.99
N PRO A 168 -4.06 -5.13 18.97
CA PRO A 168 -3.71 -4.16 17.93
C PRO A 168 -4.92 -3.54 17.22
N PHE A 169 -5.94 -4.35 16.91
CA PHE A 169 -7.15 -3.88 16.23
C PHE A 169 -8.02 -3.01 17.15
N VAL A 170 -8.14 -3.39 18.43
CA VAL A 170 -8.87 -2.60 19.42
C VAL A 170 -8.16 -1.26 19.67
N ALA A 171 -6.83 -1.27 19.79
CA ALA A 171 -6.04 -0.05 19.95
C ALA A 171 -6.18 0.86 18.71
N LEU A 172 -6.11 0.27 17.50
CA LEU A 172 -6.29 1.01 16.25
C LEU A 172 -7.69 1.62 16.14
N PHE A 173 -8.73 0.90 16.57
CA PHE A 173 -10.08 1.46 16.67
C PHE A 173 -10.14 2.67 17.60
N GLY A 174 -9.48 2.62 18.77
CA GLY A 174 -9.37 3.77 19.67
C GLY A 174 -8.75 4.99 18.98
N VAL A 175 -7.68 4.78 18.20
CA VAL A 175 -7.08 5.84 17.37
C VAL A 175 -8.07 6.35 16.31
N CYS A 176 -8.82 5.44 15.66
CA CYS A 176 -9.85 5.82 14.68
C CYS A 176 -10.93 6.72 15.30
N VAL A 177 -11.38 6.41 16.51
CA VAL A 177 -12.39 7.24 17.23
C VAL A 177 -11.86 8.65 17.51
N GLY A 178 -10.61 8.76 18.00
CA GLY A 178 -9.98 10.06 18.23
C GLY A 178 -9.83 10.89 16.95
N LEU A 179 -9.39 10.24 15.87
CA LEU A 179 -9.24 10.90 14.56
C LEU A 179 -10.60 11.25 13.92
N LEU A 180 -11.63 10.42 14.10
CA LEU A 180 -12.98 10.69 13.64
C LEU A 180 -13.52 11.96 14.33
N TRP A 181 -13.34 12.08 15.62
CA TRP A 181 -13.70 13.27 16.38
C TRP A 181 -12.92 14.50 15.91
N GLY A 182 -11.61 14.38 15.73
CA GLY A 182 -10.77 15.44 15.17
C GLY A 182 -11.22 15.85 13.75
N ALA A 183 -11.53 14.88 12.89
CA ALA A 183 -12.06 15.12 11.54
C ALA A 183 -13.40 15.87 11.58
N TRP A 184 -14.29 15.48 12.47
CA TRP A 184 -15.58 16.16 12.66
C TRP A 184 -15.41 17.63 13.04
N MET A 185 -14.41 17.97 13.88
CA MET A 185 -14.15 19.35 14.32
C MET A 185 -13.45 20.20 13.25
N VAL A 186 -12.53 19.61 12.48
CA VAL A 186 -11.60 20.35 11.61
C VAL A 186 -12.09 20.48 10.17
N LEU A 187 -12.77 19.43 9.63
CA LEU A 187 -13.18 19.45 8.23
C LEU A 187 -14.32 20.47 7.99
N PRO A 188 -14.15 21.37 7.00
CA PRO A 188 -15.24 22.26 6.57
C PRO A 188 -16.31 21.48 5.79
N ALA A 189 -17.47 22.06 5.59
CA ALA A 189 -18.45 21.55 4.62
C ALA A 189 -17.84 21.64 3.21
N MET A 190 -17.99 20.59 2.42
CA MET A 190 -17.38 20.46 1.08
C MET A 190 -18.40 19.97 0.07
N ASN A 191 -19.31 20.87 -0.31
CA ASN A 191 -20.42 20.60 -1.23
C ASN A 191 -20.39 21.47 -2.50
N GLU A 192 -19.41 22.36 -2.68
CA GLU A 192 -19.34 23.27 -3.84
C GLU A 192 -19.29 22.52 -5.17
N HIS A 193 -18.60 21.37 -5.22
CA HIS A 193 -18.50 20.52 -6.41
C HIS A 193 -19.85 19.95 -6.85
N LEU A 194 -20.86 19.86 -5.97
CA LEU A 194 -22.19 19.36 -6.32
C LEU A 194 -22.95 20.31 -7.24
N HIS A 195 -22.57 21.59 -7.26
CA HIS A 195 -23.17 22.64 -8.08
C HIS A 195 -22.42 22.88 -9.40
N THR A 196 -21.23 22.29 -9.55
CA THR A 196 -20.46 22.38 -10.79
C THR A 196 -20.74 21.17 -11.67
N HIS A 197 -21.15 21.42 -12.93
CA HIS A 197 -21.34 20.36 -13.91
C HIS A 197 -19.98 19.77 -14.30
N ALA A 198 -19.43 18.90 -13.47
CA ALA A 198 -18.29 18.09 -13.87
C ALA A 198 -18.75 17.13 -14.95
N GLY A 199 -18.04 17.08 -16.08
CA GLY A 199 -18.31 16.14 -17.17
C GLY A 199 -18.44 14.70 -16.64
N SER A 200 -19.16 13.85 -17.38
CA SER A 200 -19.48 12.48 -16.96
C SER A 200 -18.25 11.73 -16.44
N ALA A 201 -18.32 11.23 -15.20
CA ALA A 201 -17.28 10.34 -14.64
C ALA A 201 -17.03 9.14 -15.56
N TRP A 202 -18.10 8.61 -16.16
CA TRP A 202 -18.00 7.54 -17.16
C TRP A 202 -17.20 7.94 -18.38
N GLY A 203 -17.36 9.18 -18.89
CA GLY A 203 -16.56 9.69 -20.02
C GLY A 203 -15.06 9.69 -19.68
N ARG A 204 -14.67 10.19 -18.51
CA ARG A 204 -13.26 10.20 -18.05
C ARG A 204 -12.69 8.79 -17.89
N VAL A 205 -13.46 7.86 -17.34
CA VAL A 205 -13.05 6.44 -17.22
C VAL A 205 -12.89 5.82 -18.60
N LYS A 206 -13.85 6.06 -19.52
CA LYS A 206 -13.79 5.60 -20.90
C LYS A 206 -12.54 6.12 -21.62
N ASP A 207 -12.23 7.41 -21.48
CA ASP A 207 -11.04 8.03 -22.09
C ASP A 207 -9.74 7.37 -21.59
N VAL A 208 -9.68 6.93 -20.33
CA VAL A 208 -8.53 6.20 -19.81
C VAL A 208 -8.47 4.77 -20.33
N VAL A 209 -9.59 4.04 -20.33
CA VAL A 209 -9.64 2.62 -20.67
C VAL A 209 -9.50 2.38 -22.19
N THR A 210 -9.88 3.34 -23.01
CA THR A 210 -9.76 3.22 -24.47
C THR A 210 -8.33 3.43 -25.01
N GLN A 211 -7.40 3.96 -24.19
CA GLN A 211 -6.01 4.16 -24.61
C GLN A 211 -5.16 2.89 -24.41
N PRO A 212 -4.58 2.30 -25.48
CA PRO A 212 -3.78 1.08 -25.39
C PRO A 212 -2.54 1.21 -24.49
N ASP A 213 -1.92 2.38 -24.46
CA ASP A 213 -0.73 2.63 -23.63
C ASP A 213 -1.04 2.60 -22.12
N HIS A 214 -2.28 2.93 -21.73
CA HIS A 214 -2.71 2.80 -20.33
C HIS A 214 -2.82 1.33 -19.89
N TRP A 215 -3.21 0.41 -20.77
CA TRP A 215 -3.24 -1.03 -20.47
C TRP A 215 -1.85 -1.60 -20.23
N ARG A 216 -0.84 -1.13 -20.98
CA ARG A 216 0.55 -1.47 -20.71
C ARG A 216 1.00 -0.95 -19.35
N ALA A 217 0.61 0.28 -19.00
CA ALA A 217 0.90 0.86 -17.68
C ALA A 217 0.21 0.09 -16.54
N PHE A 218 -1.05 -0.33 -16.71
CA PHE A 218 -1.73 -1.20 -15.75
C PHE A 218 -1.06 -2.56 -15.63
N GLY A 219 -0.67 -3.19 -16.75
CA GLY A 219 0.09 -4.44 -16.75
C GLY A 219 1.42 -4.32 -15.99
N PHE A 220 2.17 -3.25 -16.22
CA PHE A 220 3.38 -2.94 -15.47
C PHE A 220 3.08 -2.79 -13.97
N SER A 221 2.00 -2.10 -13.62
CA SER A 221 1.56 -1.91 -12.23
C SER A 221 1.19 -3.24 -11.57
N VAL A 222 0.50 -4.14 -12.27
CA VAL A 222 0.19 -5.50 -11.80
C VAL A 222 1.47 -6.27 -11.49
N LEU A 223 2.43 -6.30 -12.43
CA LEU A 223 3.70 -7.01 -12.23
C LEU A 223 4.49 -6.45 -11.04
N LEU A 224 4.46 -5.12 -10.86
CA LEU A 224 5.11 -4.44 -9.73
C LEU A 224 4.52 -4.90 -8.39
N MET A 225 3.19 -5.07 -8.29
CA MET A 225 2.50 -5.54 -7.09
C MET A 225 2.70 -7.05 -6.89
N VAL A 226 2.54 -7.86 -7.92
CA VAL A 226 2.71 -9.32 -7.84
C VAL A 226 4.09 -9.68 -7.32
N ALA A 227 5.14 -9.05 -7.86
CA ALA A 227 6.52 -9.31 -7.45
C ALA A 227 6.82 -9.02 -5.96
N GLY A 228 5.95 -8.31 -5.25
CA GLY A 228 6.05 -8.08 -3.79
C GLY A 228 5.07 -8.95 -3.01
N PHE A 229 3.80 -8.87 -3.37
CA PHE A 229 2.73 -9.41 -2.55
C PHE A 229 2.54 -10.92 -2.63
N VAL A 230 3.22 -11.59 -3.54
CA VAL A 230 3.33 -13.05 -3.52
C VAL A 230 4.26 -13.54 -2.40
N VAL A 231 5.17 -12.68 -1.88
CA VAL A 231 6.16 -13.02 -0.85
C VAL A 231 5.84 -12.34 0.50
N ILE A 232 5.63 -11.03 0.50
CA ILE A 232 5.53 -10.21 1.73
C ILE A 232 4.58 -10.79 2.81
N PRO A 233 3.37 -11.28 2.49
CA PRO A 233 2.44 -11.79 3.50
C PRO A 233 2.95 -12.99 4.29
N TYR A 234 3.88 -13.77 3.73
CA TYR A 234 4.33 -15.04 4.28
C TYR A 234 5.70 -14.96 4.96
N ILE A 235 6.38 -13.82 4.93
CA ILE A 235 7.73 -13.63 5.53
C ILE A 235 7.71 -14.05 7.00
N THR A 236 6.77 -13.53 7.77
CA THR A 236 6.69 -13.83 9.21
C THR A 236 6.27 -15.26 9.45
N LEU A 237 5.30 -15.77 8.69
CA LEU A 237 4.86 -17.15 8.78
C LEU A 237 6.01 -18.13 8.51
N TYR A 238 6.80 -17.86 7.47
CA TYR A 238 7.97 -18.65 7.12
C TYR A 238 9.05 -18.59 8.20
N THR A 239 9.49 -17.38 8.58
CA THR A 239 10.60 -17.20 9.51
C THR A 239 10.30 -17.71 10.92
N THR A 240 9.04 -17.67 11.37
CA THR A 240 8.66 -18.19 12.69
C THR A 240 8.36 -19.69 12.69
N SER A 241 8.06 -20.29 11.55
CA SER A 241 7.75 -21.74 11.47
C SER A 241 8.92 -22.61 11.89
N PHE A 242 10.17 -22.20 11.59
CA PHE A 242 11.39 -22.89 12.00
C PHE A 242 11.69 -22.75 13.48
N HIS A 243 11.36 -21.63 14.10
CA HIS A 243 11.53 -21.42 15.53
C HIS A 243 10.66 -22.37 16.37
N LYS A 244 9.45 -22.65 15.92
CA LYS A 244 8.50 -23.57 16.60
C LYS A 244 9.04 -25.01 16.72
N VAL A 245 9.87 -25.42 15.75
CA VAL A 245 10.46 -26.78 15.73
C VAL A 245 11.90 -26.82 16.27
N GLY A 246 12.39 -25.69 16.80
CA GLY A 246 13.75 -25.62 17.38
C GLY A 246 14.89 -25.58 16.35
N GLU A 247 14.60 -25.33 15.08
CA GLU A 247 15.59 -25.31 13.98
C GLU A 247 16.08 -23.89 13.64
N GLY A 248 16.03 -22.94 14.56
CA GLY A 248 16.37 -21.54 14.29
C GLY A 248 15.12 -20.71 13.96
N GLY A 249 15.25 -19.71 13.07
CA GLY A 249 14.14 -18.80 12.76
C GLY A 249 13.96 -17.69 13.80
N LEU A 250 12.77 -17.07 13.84
CA LEU A 250 12.44 -15.94 14.73
C LEU A 250 11.38 -16.32 15.77
N SER A 251 11.59 -15.91 17.02
CA SER A 251 10.49 -15.88 17.99
C SER A 251 9.48 -14.77 17.65
N LEU A 252 8.23 -14.89 18.14
CA LEU A 252 7.20 -13.87 17.93
C LEU A 252 7.62 -12.50 18.51
N GLU A 253 8.40 -12.49 19.58
CA GLU A 253 8.94 -11.27 20.20
C GLU A 253 10.00 -10.56 19.34
N GLN A 254 10.69 -11.30 18.47
CA GLN A 254 11.72 -10.76 17.56
C GLN A 254 11.11 -10.19 16.25
N VAL A 255 9.90 -10.59 15.89
CA VAL A 255 9.24 -10.14 14.63
C VAL A 255 9.13 -8.62 14.54
N PRO A 256 8.75 -7.86 15.59
CA PRO A 256 8.69 -6.39 15.50
C PRO A 256 10.01 -5.76 15.07
N THR A 257 11.14 -6.36 15.45
CA THR A 257 12.49 -5.83 15.19
C THR A 257 12.81 -5.79 13.69
N ILE A 258 12.42 -6.82 12.93
CA ILE A 258 12.69 -6.84 11.48
C ILE A 258 11.87 -5.79 10.72
N TYR A 259 10.63 -5.54 11.14
CA TYR A 259 9.79 -4.49 10.54
C TYR A 259 10.27 -3.09 10.94
N LEU A 260 10.71 -2.90 12.19
CA LEU A 260 11.28 -1.64 12.66
C LEU A 260 12.57 -1.31 11.90
N ALA A 261 13.51 -2.26 11.82
CA ALA A 261 14.78 -2.07 11.11
C ALA A 261 14.55 -1.80 9.62
N GLY A 262 13.69 -2.59 8.98
CA GLY A 262 13.33 -2.41 7.57
C GLY A 262 12.63 -1.07 7.31
N GLY A 263 11.70 -0.67 8.18
CA GLY A 263 11.00 0.62 8.09
C GLY A 263 11.96 1.80 8.25
N LEU A 264 12.82 1.80 9.27
CA LEU A 264 13.82 2.83 9.48
C LEU A 264 14.79 2.93 8.29
N ALA A 265 15.36 1.80 7.86
CA ALA A 265 16.27 1.79 6.72
C ALA A 265 15.60 2.34 5.44
N THR A 266 14.35 1.97 5.20
CA THR A 266 13.56 2.46 4.07
C THR A 266 13.34 3.97 4.15
N LEU A 267 13.04 4.52 5.32
CA LEU A 267 12.85 5.96 5.53
C LEU A 267 14.07 6.78 5.12
N PHE A 268 15.27 6.30 5.52
CA PHE A 268 16.52 6.98 5.16
C PHE A 268 16.88 6.79 3.68
N THR A 269 16.79 5.57 3.16
CA THR A 269 17.21 5.24 1.79
C THR A 269 16.28 5.82 0.73
N ALA A 270 14.99 6.04 1.03
CA ALA A 270 14.03 6.63 0.09
C ALA A 270 14.49 7.97 -0.49
N ARG A 271 15.12 8.83 0.33
CA ARG A 271 15.66 10.12 -0.12
C ARG A 271 16.82 9.97 -1.10
N PHE A 272 17.72 9.01 -0.86
CA PHE A 272 18.85 8.74 -1.74
C PHE A 272 18.37 8.16 -3.07
N ILE A 273 17.42 7.23 -3.02
CA ILE A 273 16.84 6.63 -4.22
C ILE A 273 16.07 7.68 -5.03
N GLY A 274 15.30 8.55 -4.38
CA GLY A 274 14.62 9.67 -5.06
C GLY A 274 15.59 10.57 -5.82
N ARG A 275 16.68 11.02 -5.17
CA ARG A 275 17.73 11.80 -5.83
C ARG A 275 18.40 11.03 -6.99
N TRP A 276 18.61 9.74 -6.82
CA TRP A 276 19.15 8.90 -7.88
C TRP A 276 18.23 8.84 -9.09
N VAL A 277 16.91 8.73 -8.87
CA VAL A 277 15.88 8.79 -9.92
C VAL A 277 15.93 10.13 -10.67
N ASP A 278 16.10 11.25 -9.95
CA ASP A 278 16.16 12.57 -10.55
C ASP A 278 17.40 12.75 -11.44
N HIS A 279 18.56 12.19 -11.05
CA HIS A 279 19.81 12.32 -11.79
C HIS A 279 19.96 11.29 -12.92
N ALA A 280 19.68 10.02 -12.65
CA ALA A 280 19.93 8.92 -13.59
C ALA A 280 18.71 8.53 -14.43
N GLY A 281 17.55 9.16 -14.16
CA GLY A 281 16.29 8.86 -14.85
C GLY A 281 15.51 7.68 -14.25
N LYS A 282 14.19 7.71 -14.46
CA LYS A 282 13.23 6.80 -13.84
C LYS A 282 13.43 5.35 -14.30
N VAL A 283 13.58 5.11 -15.61
CA VAL A 283 13.65 3.76 -16.19
C VAL A 283 14.97 3.04 -15.86
N PRO A 284 16.15 3.65 -16.01
CA PRO A 284 17.41 2.99 -15.64
C PRO A 284 17.48 2.63 -14.15
N VAL A 285 17.01 3.53 -13.27
CA VAL A 285 17.00 3.28 -11.82
C VAL A 285 16.01 2.16 -11.48
N PHE A 286 14.81 2.15 -12.09
CA PHE A 286 13.85 1.07 -11.90
C PHE A 286 14.46 -0.29 -12.27
N ARG A 287 15.07 -0.41 -13.45
CA ARG A 287 15.69 -1.65 -13.92
C ARG A 287 16.77 -2.17 -12.98
N ARG A 288 17.66 -1.28 -12.53
CA ARG A 288 18.73 -1.63 -11.57
C ARG A 288 18.15 -2.07 -10.23
N MET A 289 17.22 -1.29 -9.67
CA MET A 289 16.59 -1.63 -8.39
C MET A 289 15.78 -2.93 -8.48
N ALA A 290 15.02 -3.16 -9.54
CA ALA A 290 14.28 -4.40 -9.74
C ALA A 290 15.20 -5.62 -9.85
N LEU A 291 16.32 -5.49 -10.55
CA LEU A 291 17.32 -6.55 -10.65
C LEU A 291 17.99 -6.83 -9.30
N VAL A 292 18.45 -5.80 -8.60
CA VAL A 292 19.09 -5.94 -7.27
C VAL A 292 18.10 -6.55 -6.26
N THR A 293 16.80 -6.24 -6.37
CA THR A 293 15.76 -6.80 -5.47
C THR A 293 15.65 -8.32 -5.58
N THR A 294 16.04 -8.93 -6.71
CA THR A 294 15.96 -10.40 -6.87
C THR A 294 16.84 -11.14 -5.86
N VAL A 295 17.98 -10.56 -5.48
CA VAL A 295 18.91 -11.19 -4.52
C VAL A 295 18.30 -11.30 -3.12
N PRO A 296 17.92 -10.20 -2.43
CA PRO A 296 17.32 -10.33 -1.10
C PRO A 296 15.96 -11.04 -1.12
N LEU A 297 15.24 -11.02 -2.24
CA LEU A 297 14.00 -11.75 -2.41
C LEU A 297 14.23 -13.26 -2.39
N MET A 298 15.26 -13.76 -3.10
CA MET A 298 15.65 -15.16 -3.05
C MET A 298 16.20 -15.54 -1.66
N LEU A 299 17.09 -14.72 -1.09
CA LEU A 299 17.65 -14.98 0.23
C LEU A 299 16.57 -15.05 1.30
N MET A 300 15.56 -14.17 1.26
CA MET A 300 14.49 -14.10 2.27
C MET A 300 13.68 -15.39 2.36
N THR A 301 13.61 -16.18 1.29
CA THR A 301 12.88 -17.45 1.26
C THR A 301 13.74 -18.65 1.67
N GLN A 302 15.04 -18.46 1.94
CA GLN A 302 16.01 -19.52 2.20
C GLN A 302 16.71 -19.40 3.56
N VAL A 303 16.57 -18.27 4.27
CA VAL A 303 17.40 -17.95 5.46
C VAL A 303 16.70 -18.15 6.80
N ALA A 304 15.48 -18.63 6.83
CA ALA A 304 14.71 -18.78 8.07
C ALA A 304 15.42 -19.59 9.18
N PRO A 305 16.14 -20.67 8.88
CA PRO A 305 16.82 -21.47 9.92
C PRO A 305 18.07 -20.80 10.51
N LEU A 306 18.57 -19.69 9.95
CA LEU A 306 19.86 -19.10 10.36
C LEU A 306 19.79 -18.10 11.54
N GLY A 307 18.60 -17.88 12.11
CA GLY A 307 18.41 -17.01 13.26
C GLY A 307 18.45 -15.52 12.97
N ILE A 308 18.21 -14.70 14.02
CA ILE A 308 17.98 -13.25 13.89
C ILE A 308 19.14 -12.48 13.26
N TRP A 309 20.38 -12.85 13.58
CA TRP A 309 21.58 -12.14 13.10
C TRP A 309 21.75 -12.21 11.58
N PHE A 310 21.15 -13.18 10.93
CA PHE A 310 21.15 -13.31 9.49
C PHE A 310 19.83 -12.82 8.87
N ILE A 311 18.70 -13.12 9.51
CA ILE A 311 17.37 -12.70 9.02
C ILE A 311 17.24 -11.17 9.05
N LEU A 312 17.74 -10.47 10.08
CA LEU A 312 17.62 -9.04 10.23
C LEU A 312 18.27 -8.23 9.09
N PRO A 313 19.54 -8.45 8.71
CA PRO A 313 20.13 -7.72 7.58
C PRO A 313 19.48 -8.10 6.23
N VAL A 314 19.13 -9.37 6.02
CA VAL A 314 18.47 -9.82 4.78
C VAL A 314 17.09 -9.20 4.64
N SER A 315 16.26 -9.22 5.69
CA SER A 315 14.94 -8.60 5.67
C SER A 315 15.01 -7.07 5.51
N THR A 316 15.98 -6.42 6.17
CA THR A 316 16.22 -4.99 6.01
C THR A 316 16.57 -4.65 4.57
N LEU A 317 17.50 -5.38 3.97
CA LEU A 317 17.87 -5.21 2.55
C LEU A 317 16.68 -5.49 1.63
N PHE A 318 15.88 -6.51 1.92
CA PHE A 318 14.65 -6.81 1.18
C PHE A 318 13.68 -5.64 1.20
N PHE A 319 13.35 -5.06 2.38
CA PHE A 319 12.43 -3.93 2.48
C PHE A 319 12.97 -2.67 1.79
N VAL A 320 14.28 -2.38 1.91
CA VAL A 320 14.92 -1.27 1.21
C VAL A 320 14.82 -1.43 -0.30
N CYS A 321 15.13 -2.60 -0.83
CA CYS A 321 15.07 -2.86 -2.27
C CYS A 321 13.64 -2.87 -2.80
N MET A 322 12.68 -3.44 -2.04
CA MET A 322 11.26 -3.44 -2.38
C MET A 322 10.67 -2.03 -2.45
N SER A 323 10.95 -1.19 -1.45
CA SER A 323 10.56 0.21 -1.45
C SER A 323 11.30 0.99 -2.55
N GLY A 324 12.59 0.68 -2.72
CA GLY A 324 13.45 1.34 -3.70
C GLY A 324 13.00 1.22 -5.15
N ARG A 325 12.42 0.08 -5.54
CA ARG A 325 11.85 -0.08 -6.89
C ARG A 325 10.47 0.57 -7.04
N MET A 326 9.72 0.77 -5.93
CA MET A 326 8.42 1.42 -5.96
C MET A 326 8.52 2.90 -6.32
N ILE A 327 9.57 3.60 -5.85
CA ILE A 327 9.77 5.03 -6.11
C ILE A 327 9.86 5.33 -7.62
N PRO A 328 10.81 4.75 -8.37
CA PRO A 328 10.86 4.96 -9.82
C PRO A 328 9.64 4.35 -10.54
N GLY A 329 9.10 3.23 -10.05
CA GLY A 329 7.90 2.59 -10.62
C GLY A 329 6.69 3.53 -10.63
N MET A 330 6.40 4.18 -9.50
CA MET A 330 5.31 5.17 -9.41
C MET A 330 5.60 6.43 -10.24
N ALA A 331 6.85 6.88 -10.30
CA ALA A 331 7.25 7.98 -11.14
C ALA A 331 7.10 7.67 -12.65
N ILE A 332 7.31 6.44 -13.06
CA ILE A 332 7.05 5.96 -14.43
C ILE A 332 5.54 5.99 -14.70
N LEU A 333 4.72 5.38 -13.84
CA LEU A 333 3.27 5.33 -13.99
C LEU A 333 2.64 6.72 -14.10
N THR A 334 3.07 7.68 -13.28
CA THR A 334 2.57 9.07 -13.37
C THR A 334 2.96 9.77 -14.68
N SER A 335 4.02 9.31 -15.33
CA SER A 335 4.54 9.89 -16.59
C SER A 335 3.98 9.24 -17.85
N THR A 336 3.22 8.14 -17.73
CA THR A 336 2.59 7.48 -18.89
C THR A 336 1.26 8.09 -19.27
N CYS A 337 0.70 8.97 -18.44
CA CYS A 337 -0.61 9.56 -18.64
C CYS A 337 -0.54 11.07 -18.83
N GLU A 338 -1.37 11.58 -19.75
CA GLU A 338 -1.54 13.01 -19.94
C GLU A 338 -2.01 13.72 -18.68
N PRO A 339 -1.57 14.97 -18.41
CA PRO A 339 -1.95 15.72 -17.22
C PRO A 339 -3.46 15.79 -16.97
N ARG A 340 -4.26 15.91 -18.04
CA ARG A 340 -5.73 15.98 -18.01
C ARG A 340 -6.38 14.74 -17.44
N LEU A 341 -5.86 13.54 -17.73
CA LEU A 341 -6.42 12.25 -17.33
C LEU A 341 -5.71 11.65 -16.12
N ARG A 342 -4.63 12.25 -15.64
CA ARG A 342 -3.75 11.70 -14.58
C ARG A 342 -4.50 11.35 -13.31
N GLY A 343 -5.45 12.18 -12.86
CA GLY A 343 -6.25 11.90 -11.66
C GLY A 343 -7.09 10.63 -11.80
N THR A 344 -7.84 10.50 -12.90
CA THR A 344 -8.67 9.31 -13.18
C THR A 344 -7.80 8.07 -13.40
N PHE A 345 -6.70 8.22 -14.14
CA PHE A 345 -5.74 7.12 -14.37
C PHE A 345 -5.15 6.60 -13.05
N MET A 346 -4.69 7.49 -12.16
CA MET A 346 -4.10 7.09 -10.88
C MET A 346 -5.13 6.47 -9.94
N ALA A 347 -6.39 6.93 -9.96
CA ALA A 347 -7.47 6.30 -9.18
C ALA A 347 -7.75 4.86 -9.67
N LEU A 348 -7.88 4.67 -10.99
CA LEU A 348 -8.04 3.33 -11.59
C LEU A 348 -6.82 2.44 -11.32
N ASN A 349 -5.62 3.00 -11.45
CA ASN A 349 -4.38 2.29 -11.16
C ASN A 349 -4.31 1.83 -9.69
N GLY A 350 -4.79 2.62 -8.74
CA GLY A 350 -4.91 2.24 -7.33
C GLY A 350 -5.80 1.00 -7.14
N SER A 351 -6.94 0.96 -7.83
CA SER A 351 -7.84 -0.22 -7.84
C SER A 351 -7.17 -1.44 -8.46
N VAL A 352 -6.49 -1.27 -9.60
CA VAL A 352 -5.72 -2.34 -10.26
C VAL A 352 -4.62 -2.87 -9.33
N GLN A 353 -3.90 -1.99 -8.65
CA GLN A 353 -2.88 -2.39 -7.67
C GLN A 353 -3.47 -3.18 -6.52
N ALA A 354 -4.58 -2.74 -5.94
CA ALA A 354 -5.23 -3.44 -4.84
C ALA A 354 -5.71 -4.84 -5.27
N LEU A 355 -6.33 -4.97 -6.44
CA LEU A 355 -6.72 -6.26 -6.99
C LEU A 355 -5.49 -7.16 -7.23
N ALA A 356 -4.42 -6.63 -7.80
CA ALA A 356 -3.19 -7.37 -8.04
C ALA A 356 -2.53 -7.83 -6.73
N MET A 357 -2.49 -6.98 -5.69
CA MET A 357 -2.00 -7.34 -4.36
C MET A 357 -2.82 -8.49 -3.74
N GLY A 358 -4.15 -8.41 -3.83
CA GLY A 358 -5.04 -9.46 -3.34
C GLY A 358 -4.83 -10.79 -4.06
N MET A 359 -4.84 -10.78 -5.39
CA MET A 359 -4.60 -11.98 -6.19
C MET A 359 -3.21 -12.58 -5.95
N ALA A 360 -2.18 -11.76 -5.84
CA ALA A 360 -0.82 -12.21 -5.56
C ALA A 360 -0.69 -12.84 -4.17
N ALA A 361 -1.31 -12.23 -3.15
CA ALA A 361 -1.33 -12.81 -1.80
C ALA A 361 -2.04 -14.16 -1.77
N TRP A 362 -3.19 -14.28 -2.42
CA TRP A 362 -3.89 -15.56 -2.51
C TRP A 362 -3.09 -16.62 -3.27
N ALA A 363 -2.59 -16.29 -4.47
CA ALA A 363 -1.77 -17.19 -5.27
C ALA A 363 -0.52 -17.66 -4.51
N GLY A 364 0.14 -16.75 -3.78
CA GLY A 364 1.28 -17.09 -2.93
C GLY A 364 0.94 -18.12 -1.85
N GLY A 365 -0.25 -18.04 -1.26
CA GLY A 365 -0.71 -19.02 -0.28
C GLY A 365 -0.99 -20.41 -0.84
N LEU A 366 -1.40 -20.50 -2.10
CA LEU A 366 -1.61 -21.77 -2.77
C LEU A 366 -0.30 -22.52 -3.09
N LEU A 367 0.80 -21.80 -3.24
CA LEU A 367 2.12 -22.39 -3.51
C LEU A 367 2.80 -22.94 -2.25
N ILE A 368 2.40 -22.46 -1.07
CA ILE A 368 2.99 -22.81 0.21
C ILE A 368 2.29 -24.05 0.78
N THR A 369 3.10 -25.01 1.25
CA THR A 369 2.63 -26.16 2.01
C THR A 369 3.22 -26.14 3.42
N GLN A 370 2.63 -26.90 4.33
CA GLN A 370 3.14 -27.08 5.69
C GLN A 370 3.34 -28.58 5.95
N ASP A 371 4.44 -28.94 6.61
CA ASP A 371 4.64 -30.32 7.07
C ASP A 371 3.86 -30.63 8.36
N ALA A 372 3.96 -31.87 8.84
CA ALA A 372 3.30 -32.32 10.04
C ALA A 372 3.76 -31.57 11.31
N GLN A 373 4.93 -30.94 11.29
CA GLN A 373 5.48 -30.12 12.37
C GLN A 373 5.08 -28.63 12.24
N GLY A 374 4.40 -28.27 11.16
CA GLY A 374 3.96 -26.90 10.87
C GLY A 374 5.04 -26.01 10.25
N ARG A 375 6.15 -26.59 9.75
CA ARG A 375 7.15 -25.83 8.96
C ARG A 375 6.56 -25.43 7.62
N VAL A 376 6.87 -24.23 7.20
CA VAL A 376 6.49 -23.73 5.87
C VAL A 376 7.47 -24.28 4.84
N LEU A 377 6.93 -25.01 3.87
CA LEU A 377 7.66 -25.58 2.74
C LEU A 377 7.27 -24.89 1.44
N ASN A 378 8.10 -25.06 0.42
CA ASN A 378 7.84 -24.57 -0.95
C ASN A 378 7.80 -23.03 -1.11
N TYR A 379 8.23 -22.27 -0.10
CA TYR A 379 8.25 -20.80 -0.18
C TYR A 379 9.17 -20.26 -1.27
N GLY A 380 10.15 -21.06 -1.72
CA GLY A 380 11.00 -20.75 -2.88
C GLY A 380 10.24 -20.56 -4.19
N TYR A 381 9.06 -21.19 -4.37
CA TYR A 381 8.21 -20.97 -5.55
C TYR A 381 7.62 -19.56 -5.58
N ASN A 382 7.28 -18.99 -4.41
CA ASN A 382 6.85 -17.61 -4.30
C ASN A 382 7.97 -16.65 -4.76
N ALA A 383 9.21 -16.94 -4.37
CA ALA A 383 10.37 -16.16 -4.83
C ALA A 383 10.56 -16.29 -6.35
N ALA A 384 10.47 -17.49 -6.90
CA ALA A 384 10.60 -17.72 -8.35
C ALA A 384 9.52 -16.91 -9.12
N LEU A 385 8.26 -16.97 -8.68
CA LEU A 385 7.17 -16.20 -9.29
C LEU A 385 7.41 -14.69 -9.19
N ALA A 386 7.90 -14.21 -8.03
CA ALA A 386 8.22 -12.80 -7.82
C ALA A 386 9.40 -12.33 -8.70
N VAL A 387 10.42 -13.18 -8.90
CA VAL A 387 11.54 -12.89 -9.81
C VAL A 387 11.04 -12.85 -11.25
N CYS A 388 10.24 -13.81 -11.69
CA CYS A 388 9.64 -13.81 -13.02
C CYS A 388 8.83 -12.52 -13.26
N ALA A 389 7.98 -12.13 -12.31
CA ALA A 389 7.20 -10.88 -12.38
C ALA A 389 8.12 -9.65 -12.45
N SER A 390 9.23 -9.64 -11.69
CA SER A 390 10.21 -8.55 -11.71
C SER A 390 10.93 -8.45 -13.07
N LEU A 391 11.34 -9.57 -13.65
CA LEU A 391 11.98 -9.60 -14.97
C LEU A 391 11.03 -9.17 -16.09
N LEU A 392 9.75 -9.62 -16.02
CA LEU A 392 8.71 -9.15 -16.94
C LEU A 392 8.44 -7.66 -16.78
N ALA A 393 8.46 -7.12 -15.56
CA ALA A 393 8.32 -5.69 -15.33
C ALA A 393 9.52 -4.89 -15.90
N ILE A 394 10.75 -5.42 -15.81
CA ILE A 394 11.96 -4.83 -16.43
C ILE A 394 11.83 -4.78 -17.95
N TRP A 395 11.31 -5.84 -18.56
CA TRP A 395 11.06 -5.88 -19.99
C TRP A 395 9.94 -4.91 -20.39
N MET A 396 8.82 -4.93 -19.67
CA MET A 396 7.63 -4.13 -19.97
C MET A 396 7.88 -2.62 -19.83
N VAL A 397 8.71 -2.21 -18.87
CA VAL A 397 9.05 -0.78 -18.70
C VAL A 397 9.71 -0.16 -19.93
N GLY A 398 10.40 -0.97 -20.75
CA GLY A 398 10.97 -0.52 -22.01
C GLY A 398 9.95 -0.22 -23.11
N GLN A 399 8.72 -0.73 -22.97
CA GLN A 399 7.64 -0.55 -23.94
C GLN A 399 6.69 0.59 -23.57
N LEU A 400 6.85 1.19 -22.37
CA LEU A 400 6.01 2.28 -21.91
C LEU A 400 6.40 3.60 -22.58
N ARG A 401 5.42 4.29 -23.14
CA ARG A 401 5.59 5.64 -23.67
C ARG A 401 5.45 6.65 -22.52
N LEU A 402 6.50 7.45 -22.32
CA LEU A 402 6.52 8.50 -21.32
C LEU A 402 6.18 9.84 -21.97
N VAL A 403 5.06 10.43 -21.61
CA VAL A 403 4.58 11.73 -22.14
C VAL A 403 5.57 12.86 -21.81
N ASP A 404 6.18 12.86 -20.63
CA ASP A 404 7.18 13.87 -20.22
C ASP A 404 8.44 13.87 -21.11
N ALA A 405 8.80 12.74 -21.73
CA ALA A 405 9.95 12.64 -22.62
C ALA A 405 9.68 13.26 -24.00
N GLN A 406 8.43 13.21 -24.46
CA GLN A 406 8.03 13.78 -25.76
C GLN A 406 8.04 15.31 -25.73
N HIS A 407 7.68 15.95 -24.60
CA HIS A 407 7.77 17.41 -24.46
C HIS A 407 9.21 17.93 -24.42
N LYS A 408 10.17 17.13 -23.92
CA LYS A 408 11.60 17.50 -23.94
C LYS A 408 12.24 17.38 -25.33
N THR A 409 11.73 16.48 -26.17
CA THR A 409 12.25 16.30 -27.54
C THR A 409 11.56 17.22 -28.54
N ALA A 410 10.32 17.68 -28.27
CA ALA A 410 9.60 18.63 -29.12
C ALA A 410 9.98 20.11 -28.85
N GLY A 411 10.51 20.42 -27.68
CA GLY A 411 11.13 21.71 -27.36
C GLY A 411 12.59 21.69 -27.76
N GLY A 412 12.88 22.09 -29.01
CA GLY A 412 14.26 22.39 -29.45
C GLY A 412 14.94 23.41 -28.53
N PRO A 413 16.29 23.55 -28.59
CA PRO A 413 17.02 24.41 -27.67
C PRO A 413 16.48 25.83 -27.77
N VAL A 414 16.05 26.39 -26.64
CA VAL A 414 15.75 27.81 -26.51
C VAL A 414 17.06 28.53 -26.85
N ARG A 415 17.18 29.07 -28.06
CA ARG A 415 18.20 30.06 -28.38
C ARG A 415 17.94 31.23 -27.45
N MET A 416 18.81 31.45 -26.49
CA MET A 416 18.94 32.74 -25.85
C MET A 416 19.39 33.69 -26.96
N VAL A 417 18.51 34.59 -27.32
CA VAL A 417 18.88 35.79 -28.12
C VAL A 417 19.50 36.76 -27.15
N ASP A 418 20.73 37.15 -27.45
CA ASP A 418 21.55 38.14 -26.76
C ASP A 418 20.79 39.44 -26.52
#